data_42674c0f51302dbe98b9c3c5aceaf3ea
#
_entry.id   42674c0f51302dbe98b9c3c5aceaf3ea
#
_cell.length_a   1.000
_cell.length_b   1.000
_cell.length_c   1.000
_cell.angle_alpha   90.00
_cell.angle_beta   90.00
_cell.angle_gamma   90.00
#
_symmetry.space_group_name_H-M   'P 1'
#
loop_
_entity.id
_entity.type
_entity.pdbx_description
1 polymer ?
#
loop_
_entity_poly.entity_id
_entity_poly.type
_entity_poly.pdbx_seq_one_letter_code
_entity_poly.pdbx_strand_id
1 'polypeptide(L)' 'MGFFTKDIKTLNDLFMHGLQDLYYAENQIMKALPDMIEKATNAELRVGFEKHLAETEGQVHRLRQVFELLDAEPKGEK' A
#
# COMPACT_ATOMS: atom_id res chain seq x y z
N MET A 1 -22.77 4.00 -17.78
CA MET A 1 -21.39 3.83 -17.67
C MET A 1 -21.00 2.45 -17.48
N GLY A 2 -20.59 1.91 -18.54
CA GLY A 2 -20.38 0.50 -18.57
C GLY A 2 -19.19 0.00 -17.80
N PHE A 3 -18.16 0.81 -17.66
CA PHE A 3 -16.98 0.25 -17.04
C PHE A 3 -17.03 0.26 -15.53
N PHE A 4 -18.02 0.91 -14.95
CA PHE A 4 -18.22 0.78 -13.51
C PHE A 4 -18.95 -0.51 -13.26
N THR A 5 -18.37 -1.33 -12.41
CA THR A 5 -19.00 -2.59 -12.10
C THR A 5 -20.10 -2.37 -11.08
N LYS A 6 -20.86 -3.42 -10.86
CA LYS A 6 -21.90 -3.35 -9.84
C LYS A 6 -21.32 -3.19 -8.44
N ASP A 7 -20.02 -3.45 -8.29
CA ASP A 7 -19.39 -3.34 -6.98
C ASP A 7 -19.00 -1.91 -6.62
N ILE A 8 -18.96 -1.04 -7.60
CA ILE A 8 -18.58 0.34 -7.38
C ILE A 8 -19.73 1.23 -7.74
N LYS A 9 -20.47 1.64 -6.73
CA LYS A 9 -21.73 2.36 -6.97
C LYS A 9 -21.60 3.86 -6.82
N THR A 10 -20.60 4.33 -6.09
CA THR A 10 -20.44 5.75 -5.83
C THR A 10 -18.97 6.11 -5.91
N LEU A 11 -18.71 7.42 -5.93
CA LEU A 11 -17.33 7.90 -5.86
C LEU A 11 -16.68 7.45 -4.56
N ASN A 12 -17.46 7.39 -3.50
CA ASN A 12 -16.94 6.95 -2.22
C ASN A 12 -16.47 5.50 -2.31
N ASP A 13 -17.26 4.65 -2.95
CA ASP A 13 -16.87 3.26 -3.13
C ASP A 13 -15.61 3.15 -3.94
N LEU A 14 -15.52 3.92 -5.01
CA LEU A 14 -14.33 3.91 -5.85
C LEU A 14 -13.11 4.34 -5.06
N PHE A 15 -13.25 5.39 -4.26
CA PHE A 15 -12.18 5.88 -3.44
C PHE A 15 -11.72 4.81 -2.44
N MET A 16 -12.67 4.15 -1.80
CA MET A 16 -12.33 3.11 -0.84
C MET A 16 -11.63 1.94 -1.49
N HIS A 17 -12.08 1.54 -2.66
CA HIS A 17 -11.42 0.46 -3.38
C HIS A 17 -9.99 0.84 -3.72
N GLY A 18 -9.78 2.08 -4.16
CA GLY A 18 -8.44 2.54 -4.48
C GLY A 18 -7.53 2.54 -3.28
N LEU A 19 -8.04 2.99 -2.13
CA LEU A 19 -7.26 2.99 -0.91
C LEU A 19 -6.89 1.58 -0.48
N GLN A 20 -7.82 0.65 -0.59
CA GLN A 20 -7.54 -0.73 -0.21
C GLN A 20 -6.52 -1.37 -1.13
N ASP A 21 -6.61 -1.08 -2.42
CA ASP A 21 -5.63 -1.58 -3.37
C ASP A 21 -4.25 -1.03 -3.07
N LEU A 22 -4.18 0.27 -2.78
CA LEU A 22 -2.91 0.90 -2.44
C LEU A 22 -2.33 0.29 -1.17
N TYR A 23 -3.16 0.11 -0.16
CA TYR A 23 -2.71 -0.48 1.09
C TYR A 23 -2.14 -1.87 0.85
N TYR A 24 -2.83 -2.67 0.05
CA TYR A 24 -2.35 -4.00 -0.27
C TYR A 24 -1.00 -3.93 -0.99
N ALA A 25 -0.89 -3.05 -1.98
CA ALA A 25 0.34 -2.93 -2.75
C ALA A 25 1.51 -2.50 -1.88
N GLU A 26 1.30 -1.52 -1.00
CA GLU A 26 2.37 -1.06 -0.13
C GLU A 26 2.82 -2.16 0.82
N ASN A 27 1.88 -2.96 1.32
CA ASN A 27 2.24 -4.07 2.19
C ASN A 27 3.05 -5.14 1.45
N GLN A 28 2.75 -5.35 0.18
CA GLN A 28 3.54 -6.29 -0.62
C GLN A 28 4.97 -5.80 -0.78
N ILE A 29 5.13 -4.50 -0.99
CA ILE A 29 6.47 -3.92 -1.09
C ILE A 29 7.21 -4.08 0.22
N MET A 30 6.55 -3.86 1.36
CA MET A 30 7.19 -4.01 2.65
C MET A 30 7.66 -5.43 2.88
N LYS A 31 6.92 -6.41 2.36
CA LYS A 31 7.32 -7.80 2.50
C LYS A 31 8.52 -8.14 1.63
N ALA A 32 8.60 -7.51 0.47
CA ALA A 32 9.66 -7.82 -0.48
C ALA A 32 10.98 -7.12 -0.16
N LEU A 33 10.91 -5.92 0.39
CA LEU A 33 12.10 -5.11 0.56
C LEU A 33 13.15 -5.73 1.49
N PRO A 34 12.79 -6.34 2.63
CA PRO A 34 13.83 -6.93 3.48
C PRO A 34 14.66 -7.97 2.75
N ASP A 35 14.02 -8.78 1.92
CA ASP A 35 14.74 -9.79 1.15
C ASP A 35 15.64 -9.13 0.13
N MET A 36 15.17 -8.07 -0.51
CA MET A 36 15.97 -7.34 -1.47
C MET A 36 17.17 -6.68 -0.81
N ILE A 37 16.97 -6.15 0.41
CA ILE A 37 18.05 -5.55 1.16
C ILE A 37 19.13 -6.60 1.45
N GLU A 38 18.70 -7.78 1.88
CA GLU A 38 19.62 -8.82 2.24
C GLU A 38 20.43 -9.27 1.04
N LYS A 39 19.81 -9.29 -0.13
CA LYS A 39 20.47 -9.78 -1.33
C LYS A 39 21.21 -8.70 -2.11
N ALA A 40 21.13 -7.47 -1.67
CA ALA A 40 21.81 -6.39 -2.36
C ALA A 40 23.32 -6.54 -2.22
N THR A 41 24.02 -6.49 -3.34
CA THR A 41 25.46 -6.64 -3.34
C THR A 41 26.18 -5.29 -3.35
N ASN A 42 25.44 -4.21 -3.54
CA ASN A 42 25.97 -2.88 -3.66
C ASN A 42 25.48 -2.06 -2.47
N ALA A 43 26.40 -1.37 -1.79
CA ALA A 43 26.01 -0.62 -0.59
C ALA A 43 25.02 0.49 -0.89
N GLU A 44 25.19 1.16 -2.02
CA GLU A 44 24.28 2.23 -2.38
C GLU A 44 22.87 1.70 -2.63
N LEU A 45 22.80 0.54 -3.27
CA LEU A 45 21.53 -0.09 -3.55
C LEU A 45 20.84 -0.51 -2.26
N ARG A 46 21.62 -1.05 -1.33
CA ARG A 46 21.07 -1.45 -0.05
C ARG A 46 20.51 -0.25 0.70
N VAL A 47 21.23 0.86 0.74
CA VAL A 47 20.76 2.06 1.41
C VAL A 47 19.49 2.55 0.75
N GLY A 48 19.41 2.48 -0.59
CA GLY A 48 18.21 2.89 -1.29
C GLY A 48 17.02 2.05 -0.92
N PHE A 49 17.22 0.74 -0.81
CA PHE A 49 16.12 -0.15 -0.40
C PHE A 49 15.69 0.13 1.03
N GLU A 50 16.66 0.36 1.92
CA GLU A 50 16.33 0.64 3.32
C GLU A 50 15.55 1.94 3.43
N LYS A 51 15.93 2.95 2.67
CA LYS A 51 15.20 4.21 2.67
C LYS A 51 13.78 4.00 2.15
N HIS A 52 13.65 3.24 1.09
CA HIS A 52 12.33 2.98 0.52
C HIS A 52 11.44 2.23 1.50
N LEU A 53 12.03 1.28 2.23
CA LEU A 53 11.29 0.55 3.25
C LEU A 53 10.75 1.49 4.31
N ALA A 54 11.60 2.40 4.80
CA ALA A 54 11.16 3.34 5.82
C ALA A 54 10.04 4.23 5.30
N GLU A 55 10.15 4.68 4.06
CA GLU A 55 9.11 5.52 3.46
C GLU A 55 7.82 4.75 3.30
N THR A 56 7.92 3.49 2.89
CA THR A 56 6.73 2.68 2.70
C THR A 56 6.04 2.41 4.03
N GLU A 57 6.81 2.17 5.08
CA GLU A 57 6.23 1.98 6.40
C GLU A 57 5.45 3.21 6.84
N GLY A 58 5.98 4.39 6.55
CA GLY A 58 5.28 5.63 6.87
C GLY A 58 3.99 5.76 6.07
N GLN A 59 4.02 5.38 4.81
CA GLN A 59 2.85 5.44 3.96
C GLN A 59 1.77 4.49 4.44
N VAL A 60 2.15 3.28 4.82
CA VAL A 60 1.19 2.31 5.34
C VAL A 60 0.56 2.83 6.63
N HIS A 61 1.37 3.43 7.48
CA HIS A 61 0.84 3.99 8.73
C HIS A 61 -0.18 5.08 8.44
N ARG A 62 0.12 5.96 7.48
CA ARG A 62 -0.82 7.02 7.12
C ARG A 62 -2.10 6.46 6.51
N LEU A 63 -1.97 5.41 5.71
CA LEU A 63 -3.15 4.78 5.13
C LEU A 63 -4.05 4.21 6.22
N ARG A 64 -3.47 3.60 7.24
CA ARG A 64 -4.27 3.08 8.34
C ARG A 64 -5.00 4.20 9.06
N GLN A 65 -4.35 5.34 9.22
CA GLN A 65 -4.99 6.48 9.85
C GLN A 65 -6.17 6.96 9.01
N VAL A 66 -6.00 6.96 7.69
CA VAL A 66 -7.10 7.36 6.81
C VAL A 66 -8.28 6.39 6.96
N PHE A 67 -8.00 5.10 7.01
CA PHE A 67 -9.08 4.13 7.19
C PHE A 67 -9.79 4.35 8.52
N GLU A 68 -9.05 4.66 9.57
CA GLU A 68 -9.66 4.94 10.86
C GLU A 68 -10.57 6.16 10.79
N LEU A 69 -10.13 7.21 10.10
CA LEU A 69 -10.94 8.40 9.96
C LEU A 69 -12.21 8.12 9.19
N LEU A 70 -12.16 7.20 8.26
CA LEU A 70 -13.31 6.85 7.44
C LEU A 70 -14.14 5.75 8.08
N ASP A 71 -13.73 5.28 9.24
CA ASP A 71 -14.41 4.19 9.95
C ASP A 71 -14.53 2.97 9.05
N ALA A 72 -13.44 2.63 8.40
CA ALA A 72 -13.40 1.51 7.48
C ALA A 72 -12.20 0.63 7.81
N GLU A 73 -12.24 -0.60 7.33
CA GLU A 73 -11.15 -1.52 7.56
C GLU A 73 -10.20 -1.52 6.38
N PRO A 74 -8.90 -1.56 6.65
CA PRO A 74 -7.91 -1.56 5.58
C PRO A 74 -7.74 -2.93 4.97
N LYS A 75 -8.76 -3.42 4.33
CA LYS A 75 -8.69 -4.72 3.69
C LYS A 75 -8.00 -4.58 2.36
N GLY A 76 -6.91 -5.25 2.19
CA GLY A 76 -6.31 -5.32 0.89
C GLY A 76 -6.87 -6.47 0.13
N GLU A 77 -6.26 -6.71 -0.99
CA GLU A 77 -6.71 -7.76 -1.87
C GLU A 77 -6.30 -9.12 -1.35
N LYS A 78 -5.93 -9.30 -0.30
CA LYS A 78 -5.54 -10.49 0.33
C LYS A 78 -4.11 -10.51 0.70
#